data_1ebb966df330e0456c648a975bbacfef
#
_entry.id   1ebb966df330e0456c648a975bbacfef
#
_cell.length_a   1.000
_cell.length_b   1.000
_cell.length_c   1.000
_cell.angle_alpha   90.00
_cell.angle_beta   90.00
_cell.angle_gamma   90.00
#
_symmetry.space_group_name_H-M   'P 1'
#
loop_
_entity.id
_entity.type
_entity.pdbx_description
1 polymer ?
#
loop_
_entity_poly.entity_id
_entity_poly.type
_entity_poly.pdbx_seq_one_letter_code
_entity_poly.pdbx_strand_id
1 'polypeptide(L)'
;IEFTDRPFNRLSLELVTDTLTYIYEYTVGEPRLQDTLLRYGYDTAAINNLIANMRSMECTWIDNLDYYTEERKHSLIYITLWPRIFNSPFANKKYYILTYFQQPQYFDSDGRLLVGRRLRRIRRINAEVFRRINDKVAYTISDRFR
;
A
#
# COMPACT_ATOMS: atom_id res chain seq x y z
N ILE A 1 0.76 0.53 7.83
CA ILE A 1 -0.01 -0.49 8.60
C ILE A 1 0.08 -1.80 7.86
N GLU A 2 0.42 -2.87 8.58
CA GLU A 2 0.52 -4.24 8.06
C GLU A 2 -0.20 -5.21 8.98
N PHE A 3 -1.00 -6.12 8.42
CA PHE A 3 -1.48 -7.29 9.14
C PHE A 3 -0.47 -8.42 9.06
N THR A 4 -0.04 -8.94 10.21
CA THR A 4 1.01 -9.95 10.32
C THR A 4 0.46 -11.38 10.41
N ASP A 5 -0.86 -11.53 10.53
CA ASP A 5 -1.53 -12.83 10.62
C ASP A 5 -2.80 -12.91 9.77
N ARG A 6 -3.32 -14.12 9.60
CA ARG A 6 -4.69 -14.37 9.19
C ARG A 6 -5.38 -15.11 10.35
N PRO A 7 -6.49 -14.61 10.89
CA PRO A 7 -7.57 -13.85 10.25
C PRO A 7 -7.52 -12.30 10.43
N PHE A 8 -6.35 -11.67 10.37
CA PHE A 8 -6.22 -10.20 10.49
C PHE A 8 -6.54 -9.67 11.89
N ASN A 9 -5.96 -10.30 12.90
CA ASN A 9 -6.10 -9.90 14.30
C ASN A 9 -4.86 -9.18 14.83
N ARG A 10 -3.69 -9.47 14.26
CA ARG A 10 -2.42 -8.83 14.63
C ARG A 10 -2.02 -7.83 13.56
N LEU A 11 -1.68 -6.64 13.98
CA LEU A 11 -1.19 -5.58 13.10
C LEU A 11 0.13 -5.01 13.60
N SER A 12 0.96 -4.61 12.66
CA SER A 12 2.16 -3.79 12.86
C SER A 12 1.88 -2.38 12.38
N LEU A 13 2.18 -1.40 13.21
CA LEU A 13 2.08 0.02 12.92
C LEU A 13 3.49 0.61 12.84
N GLU A 14 3.89 1.06 11.66
CA GLU A 14 5.13 1.77 11.45
C GLU A 14 4.87 3.28 11.46
N LEU A 15 5.55 3.99 12.35
CA LEU A 15 5.48 5.44 12.50
C LEU A 15 6.85 6.03 12.17
N VAL A 16 6.91 6.82 11.12
CA VAL A 16 8.12 7.48 10.66
C VAL A 16 8.10 8.94 11.14
N THR A 17 9.09 9.30 11.92
CA THR A 17 9.37 10.70 12.31
C THR A 17 10.58 11.21 11.54
N ASP A 18 10.92 12.48 11.69
CA ASP A 18 12.08 13.09 11.00
C ASP A 18 13.42 12.41 11.34
N THR A 19 13.50 11.72 12.48
CA THR A 19 14.76 11.16 13.01
C THR A 19 14.72 9.66 13.23
N LEU A 20 13.54 9.08 13.48
CA LEU A 20 13.40 7.68 13.92
C LEU A 20 12.17 7.02 13.28
N THR A 21 12.26 5.73 13.08
CA THR A 21 11.14 4.86 12.73
C THR A 21 10.81 3.99 13.94
N TYR A 22 9.56 4.03 14.36
CA TYR A 22 9.02 3.22 15.44
C TYR A 22 8.11 2.14 14.86
N ILE A 23 8.30 0.90 15.29
CA ILE A 23 7.44 -0.22 14.90
C ILE A 23 6.74 -0.72 16.17
N TYR A 24 5.42 -0.73 16.15
CA TYR A 24 4.57 -1.20 17.23
C TYR A 24 3.70 -2.37 16.75
N GLU A 25 3.59 -3.38 17.59
CA GLU A 25 2.69 -4.51 17.33
C GLU A 25 1.49 -4.46 18.27
N TYR A 26 0.31 -4.68 17.71
CA TYR A 26 -0.97 -4.66 18.44
C TYR A 26 -1.88 -5.81 18.01
N THR A 27 -2.78 -6.16 18.92
CA THR A 27 -4.00 -6.89 18.58
C THR A 27 -5.10 -5.88 18.22
N VAL A 28 -5.91 -6.19 17.21
CA VAL A 28 -7.03 -5.33 16.82
C VAL A 28 -7.97 -5.14 17.99
N GLY A 29 -8.30 -3.87 18.30
CA GLY A 29 -9.12 -3.50 19.47
C GLY A 29 -8.36 -3.37 20.78
N GLU A 30 -7.05 -3.55 20.78
CA GLU A 30 -6.22 -3.36 21.98
C GLU A 30 -6.21 -1.89 22.41
N PRO A 31 -6.47 -1.57 23.70
CA PRO A 31 -6.50 -0.18 24.19
C PRO A 31 -5.20 0.58 23.96
N ARG A 32 -4.03 -0.07 24.06
CA ARG A 32 -2.72 0.55 23.82
C ARG A 32 -2.56 1.11 22.41
N LEU A 33 -3.27 0.57 21.40
CA LEU A 33 -3.28 1.13 20.06
C LEU A 33 -3.88 2.55 20.08
N GLN A 34 -5.00 2.74 20.79
CA GLN A 34 -5.65 4.04 20.92
C GLN A 34 -4.73 5.05 21.58
N ASP A 35 -4.08 4.67 22.68
CA ASP A 35 -3.15 5.52 23.42
C ASP A 35 -1.97 5.95 22.53
N THR A 36 -1.45 5.02 21.72
CA THR A 36 -0.36 5.33 20.79
C THR A 36 -0.83 6.30 19.71
N LEU A 37 -1.97 6.07 19.08
CA LEU A 37 -2.51 6.95 18.05
C LEU A 37 -2.73 8.37 18.59
N LEU A 38 -3.30 8.51 19.77
CA LEU A 38 -3.51 9.80 20.44
C LEU A 38 -2.18 10.49 20.74
N ARG A 39 -1.18 9.76 21.24
CA ARG A 39 0.15 10.31 21.54
C ARG A 39 0.81 10.92 20.31
N TYR A 40 0.64 10.34 19.14
CA TYR A 40 1.19 10.83 17.88
C TYR A 40 0.24 11.76 17.12
N GLY A 41 -0.90 12.14 17.71
CA GLY A 41 -1.84 13.10 17.13
C GLY A 41 -2.67 12.58 15.96
N TYR A 42 -2.81 11.25 15.82
CA TYR A 42 -3.66 10.66 14.79
C TYR A 42 -5.14 10.66 15.16
N ASP A 43 -5.98 10.80 14.15
CA ASP A 43 -7.42 10.59 14.29
C ASP A 43 -7.70 9.09 14.50
N THR A 44 -8.00 8.73 15.74
CA THR A 44 -8.25 7.35 16.15
C THR A 44 -9.45 6.73 15.43
N ALA A 45 -10.51 7.52 15.17
CA ALA A 45 -11.68 7.04 14.44
C ALA A 45 -11.36 6.73 12.99
N ALA A 46 -10.59 7.61 12.31
CA ALA A 46 -10.16 7.39 10.95
C ALA A 46 -9.26 6.15 10.83
N ILE A 47 -8.31 5.96 11.75
CA ILE A 47 -7.43 4.77 11.74
C ILE A 47 -8.21 3.49 12.04
N ASN A 48 -9.14 3.49 12.99
CA ASN A 48 -9.97 2.32 13.25
C ASN A 48 -10.85 1.95 12.04
N ASN A 49 -11.42 2.93 11.36
CA ASN A 49 -12.15 2.71 10.10
C ASN A 49 -11.25 2.15 9.01
N LEU A 50 -10.01 2.65 8.89
CA LEU A 50 -9.02 2.11 7.95
C LEU A 50 -8.72 0.64 8.25
N ILE A 51 -8.45 0.29 9.51
CA ILE A 51 -8.19 -1.09 9.95
C ILE A 51 -9.40 -1.99 9.63
N ALA A 52 -10.63 -1.54 9.91
CA ALA A 52 -11.84 -2.29 9.60
C ALA A 52 -12.02 -2.52 8.08
N ASN A 53 -11.75 -1.50 7.26
CA ASN A 53 -11.80 -1.60 5.81
C ASN A 53 -10.70 -2.53 5.27
N MET A 54 -9.48 -2.45 5.79
CA MET A 54 -8.40 -3.37 5.43
C MET A 54 -8.80 -4.83 5.68
N ARG A 55 -9.39 -5.12 6.85
CA ARG A 55 -9.88 -6.47 7.18
C ARG A 55 -10.97 -6.94 6.23
N SER A 56 -11.96 -6.09 5.94
CA SER A 56 -13.09 -6.44 5.05
C SER A 56 -12.65 -6.72 3.60
N MET A 57 -11.59 -6.08 3.14
CA MET A 57 -11.03 -6.23 1.80
C MET A 57 -9.89 -7.24 1.72
N GLU A 58 -9.55 -7.90 2.83
CA GLU A 58 -8.37 -8.76 2.92
C GLU A 58 -7.07 -8.03 2.51
N CYS A 59 -6.98 -6.75 2.86
CA CYS A 59 -5.78 -5.94 2.64
C CYS A 59 -4.74 -6.23 3.71
N THR A 60 -3.56 -6.68 3.31
CA THR A 60 -2.49 -7.04 4.25
C THR A 60 -1.61 -5.87 4.62
N TRP A 61 -1.44 -4.91 3.72
CA TRP A 61 -0.51 -3.80 3.93
C TRP A 61 -0.94 -2.54 3.19
N ILE A 62 -0.87 -1.42 3.88
CA ILE A 62 -1.04 -0.07 3.34
C ILE A 62 0.11 0.81 3.81
N ASP A 63 0.71 1.52 2.88
CA ASP A 63 1.76 2.48 3.17
C ASP A 63 1.66 3.72 2.29
N ASN A 64 2.22 4.83 2.78
CA ASN A 64 2.36 6.05 2.03
C ASN A 64 3.81 6.17 1.57
N LEU A 65 4.02 6.10 0.26
CA LEU A 65 5.34 6.20 -0.35
C LEU A 65 5.51 7.53 -1.05
N ASP A 66 6.67 8.15 -0.80
CA ASP A 66 7.05 9.38 -1.49
C ASP A 66 7.84 9.08 -2.76
N TYR A 67 7.63 9.88 -3.79
CA TYR A 67 8.42 9.84 -5.01
C TYR A 67 8.64 11.23 -5.56
N TYR A 68 9.68 11.39 -6.38
CA TYR A 68 10.06 12.68 -6.94
C TYR A 68 9.94 12.65 -8.45
N THR A 69 9.36 13.72 -9.02
CA THR A 69 9.37 13.98 -10.45
C THR A 69 9.73 15.46 -10.66
N GLU A 70 10.73 15.73 -11.51
CA GLU A 70 11.15 17.11 -11.83
C GLU A 70 11.36 17.96 -10.54
N GLU A 71 12.06 17.39 -9.55
CA GLU A 71 12.35 17.99 -8.24
C GLU A 71 11.12 18.25 -7.35
N ARG A 72 9.93 17.81 -7.76
CA ARG A 72 8.72 17.89 -6.94
C ARG A 72 8.46 16.61 -6.21
N LYS A 73 8.20 16.72 -4.91
CA LYS A 73 7.77 15.62 -4.06
C LYS A 73 6.30 15.29 -4.35
N HIS A 74 6.02 14.02 -4.55
CA HIS A 74 4.67 13.47 -4.68
C HIS A 74 4.52 12.29 -3.73
N SER A 75 3.29 11.99 -3.38
CA SER A 75 2.97 10.83 -2.56
C SER A 75 2.02 9.89 -3.31
N LEU A 76 2.15 8.62 -3.03
CA LEU A 76 1.21 7.59 -3.46
C LEU A 76 0.87 6.69 -2.27
N ILE A 77 -0.32 6.12 -2.29
CA ILE A 77 -0.72 5.07 -1.35
C ILE A 77 -0.50 3.73 -2.05
N TYR A 78 0.29 2.88 -1.41
CA TYR A 78 0.61 1.53 -1.86
C TYR A 78 -0.18 0.53 -1.04
N ILE A 79 -0.92 -0.36 -1.69
CA ILE A 79 -1.86 -1.28 -1.06
C ILE A 79 -1.58 -2.69 -1.55
N THR A 80 -1.33 -3.61 -0.61
CA THR A 80 -1.15 -5.03 -0.93
C THR A 80 -2.33 -5.83 -0.36
N LEU A 81 -3.01 -6.58 -1.23
CA LEU A 81 -4.08 -7.48 -0.84
C LEU A 81 -3.51 -8.86 -0.49
N TRP A 82 -4.24 -9.60 0.36
CA TRP A 82 -3.87 -10.97 0.67
C TRP A 82 -3.73 -11.83 -0.60
N PRO A 83 -2.67 -12.64 -0.72
CA PRO A 83 -2.46 -13.40 -1.93
C PRO A 83 -3.57 -14.43 -2.12
N ARG A 84 -4.17 -14.45 -3.31
CA ARG A 84 -5.05 -15.55 -3.70
C ARG A 84 -4.19 -16.73 -4.10
N ILE A 85 -4.41 -17.86 -3.43
CA ILE A 85 -3.80 -19.14 -3.81
C ILE A 85 -4.70 -19.74 -4.89
N PHE A 86 -4.21 -19.80 -6.11
CA PHE A 86 -4.84 -20.66 -7.13
C PHE A 86 -4.64 -22.11 -6.69
N ASN A 87 -5.69 -22.94 -6.79
CA ASN A 87 -5.72 -24.34 -6.37
C ASN A 87 -4.79 -25.26 -7.19
N SER A 88 -3.54 -24.86 -7.33
CA SER A 88 -2.50 -25.66 -7.96
C SER A 88 -1.38 -25.87 -6.95
N PRO A 89 -0.95 -27.11 -6.70
CA PRO A 89 0.13 -27.41 -5.76
C PRO A 89 1.48 -26.78 -6.15
N PHE A 90 1.60 -26.29 -7.40
CA PHE A 90 2.79 -25.60 -7.93
C PHE A 90 2.59 -24.11 -8.14
N ALA A 91 1.42 -23.55 -7.76
CA ALA A 91 1.18 -22.11 -7.96
C ALA A 91 1.89 -21.31 -6.88
N ASN A 92 2.79 -20.41 -7.30
CA ASN A 92 3.36 -19.39 -6.43
C ASN A 92 2.26 -18.45 -5.92
N LYS A 93 2.40 -17.99 -4.68
CA LYS A 93 1.53 -16.94 -4.15
C LYS A 93 1.63 -15.70 -5.02
N LYS A 94 0.48 -15.15 -5.44
CA LYS A 94 0.41 -13.90 -6.20
C LYS A 94 -0.24 -12.84 -5.34
N TYR A 95 0.44 -11.71 -5.21
CA TYR A 95 -0.05 -10.53 -4.50
C TYR A 95 -0.68 -9.57 -5.50
N TYR A 96 -1.89 -9.11 -5.19
CA TYR A 96 -2.53 -8.02 -5.92
C TYR A 96 -2.12 -6.72 -5.24
N ILE A 97 -1.45 -5.88 -5.99
CA ILE A 97 -0.89 -4.63 -5.48
C ILE A 97 -1.54 -3.48 -6.23
N LEU A 98 -2.09 -2.54 -5.48
CA LEU A 98 -2.71 -1.32 -5.99
C LEU A 98 -1.86 -0.12 -5.60
N THR A 99 -1.86 0.90 -6.46
CA THR A 99 -1.33 2.21 -6.13
C THR A 99 -2.39 3.27 -6.38
N TYR A 100 -2.58 4.16 -5.42
CA TYR A 100 -3.36 5.38 -5.59
C TYR A 100 -2.43 6.57 -5.61
N PHE A 101 -2.48 7.35 -6.68
CA PHE A 101 -1.68 8.55 -6.87
C PHE A 101 -2.49 9.80 -6.53
N GLN A 102 -1.88 10.73 -5.85
CA GLN A 102 -2.49 12.02 -5.55
C GLN A 102 -2.84 12.81 -6.83
N GLN A 103 -1.98 12.72 -7.86
CA GLN A 103 -2.15 13.39 -9.15
C GLN A 103 -2.42 12.36 -10.27
N PRO A 104 -3.18 12.74 -11.33
CA PRO A 104 -3.35 11.90 -12.50
C PRO A 104 -2.02 11.49 -13.13
N GLN A 105 -1.91 10.25 -13.55
CA GLN A 105 -0.71 9.66 -14.15
C GLN A 105 -0.88 9.45 -15.64
N TYR A 106 0.24 9.19 -16.32
CA TYR A 106 0.26 8.91 -17.75
C TYR A 106 0.48 7.42 -18.01
N PHE A 107 -0.20 6.91 -19.02
CA PHE A 107 -0.15 5.51 -19.42
C PHE A 107 0.06 5.41 -20.93
N ASP A 108 0.69 4.34 -21.38
CA ASP A 108 0.80 4.01 -22.80
C ASP A 108 -0.49 3.37 -23.34
N SER A 109 -0.47 2.98 -24.63
CA SER A 109 -1.60 2.31 -25.29
C SER A 109 -1.97 0.96 -24.66
N ASP A 110 -1.00 0.28 -24.04
CA ASP A 110 -1.20 -1.00 -23.35
C ASP A 110 -1.62 -0.81 -21.87
N GLY A 111 -1.83 0.44 -21.45
CA GLY A 111 -2.18 0.81 -20.08
C GLY A 111 -1.02 0.72 -19.10
N ARG A 112 0.24 0.65 -19.54
CA ARG A 112 1.40 0.60 -18.65
C ARG A 112 1.77 2.00 -18.16
N LEU A 113 2.06 2.10 -16.86
CA LEU A 113 2.42 3.35 -16.20
C LEU A 113 3.70 3.95 -16.79
N LEU A 114 3.67 5.23 -17.13
CA LEU A 114 4.80 5.98 -17.68
C LEU A 114 5.42 6.92 -16.65
N VAL A 115 6.69 7.27 -16.84
CA VAL A 115 7.39 8.25 -16.01
C VAL A 115 6.78 9.65 -16.16
N GLY A 116 6.29 10.00 -17.36
CA GLY A 116 5.66 11.28 -17.63
C GLY A 116 5.13 11.36 -19.06
N ARG A 117 4.38 12.41 -19.37
CA ARG A 117 3.71 12.61 -20.66
C ARG A 117 4.65 12.59 -21.87
N ARG A 118 5.81 13.24 -21.73
CA ARG A 118 6.80 13.36 -22.81
C ARG A 118 7.76 12.18 -22.89
N LEU A 119 8.04 11.55 -21.75
CA LEU A 119 8.94 10.42 -21.64
C LEU A 119 8.11 9.13 -21.79
N ARG A 120 8.11 8.53 -22.96
CA ARG A 120 7.45 7.23 -23.21
C ARG A 120 8.16 6.06 -22.51
N ARG A 121 8.81 6.35 -21.39
CA ARG A 121 9.54 5.35 -20.59
C ARG A 121 8.60 4.77 -19.54
N ILE A 122 8.55 3.43 -19.48
CA ILE A 122 7.77 2.71 -18.45
C ILE A 122 8.33 3.04 -17.07
N ARG A 123 7.43 3.45 -16.17
CA ARG A 123 7.74 3.65 -14.77
C ARG A 123 7.52 2.35 -14.00
N ARG A 124 8.51 1.98 -13.19
CA ARG A 124 8.42 0.85 -12.26
C ARG A 124 8.29 1.34 -10.83
N ILE A 125 7.48 0.65 -10.03
CA ILE A 125 7.37 0.83 -8.58
C ILE A 125 7.77 -0.50 -7.95
N ASN A 126 8.76 -0.51 -7.08
CA ASN A 126 9.34 -1.73 -6.50
C ASN A 126 9.72 -2.79 -7.57
N ALA A 127 10.33 -2.32 -8.68
CA ALA A 127 10.69 -3.11 -9.87
C ALA A 127 9.51 -3.68 -10.70
N GLU A 128 8.27 -3.45 -10.30
CA GLU A 128 7.06 -3.93 -10.98
C GLU A 128 6.50 -2.91 -11.97
N VAL A 129 5.86 -3.41 -13.04
CA VAL A 129 5.15 -2.61 -14.02
C VAL A 129 3.68 -2.57 -13.66
N PHE A 130 3.16 -1.36 -13.43
CA PHE A 130 1.75 -1.16 -13.08
C PHE A 130 0.91 -0.87 -14.30
N ARG A 131 -0.33 -1.36 -14.29
CA ARG A 131 -1.34 -1.19 -15.32
C ARG A 131 -2.48 -0.32 -14.83
N ARG A 132 -3.05 0.45 -15.74
CA ARG A 132 -4.12 1.40 -15.48
C ARG A 132 -5.40 0.71 -15.02
N ILE A 133 -6.00 1.25 -13.97
CA ILE A 133 -7.43 1.09 -13.64
C ILE A 133 -8.15 2.38 -14.04
N ASN A 134 -7.62 3.52 -13.59
CA ASN A 134 -8.05 4.86 -14.02
C ASN A 134 -6.84 5.81 -13.98
N ASP A 135 -7.05 7.12 -14.12
CA ASP A 135 -5.95 8.08 -14.19
C ASP A 135 -5.15 8.22 -12.90
N LYS A 136 -5.73 7.82 -11.76
CA LYS A 136 -5.09 7.90 -10.45
C LYS A 136 -4.84 6.54 -9.79
N VAL A 137 -5.33 5.46 -10.38
CA VAL A 137 -5.20 4.11 -9.79
C VAL A 137 -4.58 3.16 -10.79
N ALA A 138 -3.55 2.47 -10.37
CA ALA A 138 -2.90 1.42 -11.14
C ALA A 138 -2.72 0.16 -10.30
N TYR A 139 -2.53 -0.99 -10.95
CA TYR A 139 -2.33 -2.27 -10.29
C TYR A 139 -1.21 -3.08 -10.93
N THR A 140 -0.66 -4.00 -10.16
CA THR A 140 0.17 -5.10 -10.64
C THR A 140 -0.16 -6.39 -9.92
N ILE A 141 0.26 -7.51 -10.50
CA ILE A 141 0.20 -8.85 -9.87
C ILE A 141 1.64 -9.33 -9.76
N SER A 142 2.12 -9.52 -8.55
CA SER A 142 3.53 -9.81 -8.24
C SER A 142 3.69 -11.08 -7.44
N ASP A 143 4.83 -11.74 -7.58
CA ASP A 143 5.29 -12.80 -6.69
C ASP A 143 5.86 -12.24 -5.38
N ARG A 144 6.04 -10.93 -5.29
CA ARG A 144 6.62 -10.23 -4.15
C ARG A 144 5.53 -9.52 -3.37
N PHE A 145 5.69 -9.51 -2.04
CA PHE A 145 4.78 -8.82 -1.14
C PHE A 145 4.93 -7.28 -1.20
N ARG A 146 6.16 -6.81 -1.35
CA ARG A 146 6.55 -5.39 -1.39
C ARG A 146 7.53 -5.12 -2.52
#